data_842d266bd8e4f0587bf8a342a7b1522d
#
_entry.id   842d266bd8e4f0587bf8a342a7b1522d
#
_cell.length_a   1.000
_cell.length_b   1.000
_cell.length_c   1.000
_cell.angle_alpha   90.00
_cell.angle_beta   90.00
_cell.angle_gamma   90.00
#
_symmetry.space_group_name_H-M   'P 1'
#
loop_
_entity.id
_entity.type
_entity.pdbx_description
1 polymer ?
#
loop_
_entity_poly.entity_id
_entity_poly.type
_entity_poly.pdbx_seq_one_letter_code
_entity_poly.pdbx_strand_id
1 'polypeptide(L)'
;MSKVIGIDLGTTNSCVAIMEGSQPKVLENAEGARTTPSVVAFTDTDEKLVGQPAKRQAVTNPENTLFAVKRLIGRNFEDETVKKDINSAPFKIIKADNNDAWIEARGKKYSPSQISAFILQKMKETAEKYLGQEVTKAVITVPAYFNDSQRQATKDAGKIAGLEVLRIINEPTAASLAYGLDKKKKIKKLLFMI
;
A
#
# COMPACT_ATOMS: atom_id res chain seq x y z
N MET A 1 15.67 -18.92 -8.30
CA MET A 1 15.66 -17.99 -7.16
C MET A 1 14.38 -17.17 -7.25
N SER A 2 13.59 -17.07 -6.17
CA SER A 2 12.41 -16.20 -6.14
C SER A 2 12.81 -14.76 -6.42
N LYS A 3 12.14 -14.10 -7.36
CA LYS A 3 12.37 -12.69 -7.66
C LYS A 3 11.87 -11.81 -6.52
N VAL A 4 12.61 -10.75 -6.21
CA VAL A 4 12.21 -9.73 -5.24
C VAL A 4 11.51 -8.60 -5.99
N ILE A 5 10.34 -8.19 -5.53
CA ILE A 5 9.62 -7.03 -6.09
C ILE A 5 9.76 -5.81 -5.18
N GLY A 6 9.75 -4.64 -5.76
CA GLY A 6 9.65 -3.37 -5.04
C GLY A 6 8.21 -2.88 -5.09
N ILE A 7 7.62 -2.54 -3.94
CA ILE A 7 6.27 -1.99 -3.87
C ILE A 7 6.32 -0.62 -3.20
N ASP A 8 5.77 0.37 -3.89
CA ASP A 8 5.40 1.63 -3.29
C ASP A 8 3.91 1.55 -2.89
N LEU A 9 3.66 1.38 -1.60
CA LEU A 9 2.32 1.33 -1.03
C LEU A 9 1.86 2.74 -0.69
N GLY A 10 1.40 3.49 -1.68
CA GLY A 10 0.99 4.89 -1.51
C GLY A 10 -0.39 5.06 -0.88
N THR A 11 -0.63 6.24 -0.30
CA THR A 11 -1.94 6.60 0.29
C THR A 11 -3.05 6.64 -0.75
N THR A 12 -2.76 7.14 -1.94
CA THR A 12 -3.73 7.32 -3.03
C THR A 12 -3.56 6.28 -4.12
N ASN A 13 -2.32 6.03 -4.53
CA ASN A 13 -1.98 5.05 -5.57
C ASN A 13 -0.77 4.24 -5.13
N SER A 14 -0.73 2.99 -5.54
CA SER A 14 0.40 2.08 -5.34
C SER A 14 0.99 1.65 -6.67
N CYS A 15 2.26 1.27 -6.67
CA CYS A 15 2.90 0.69 -7.83
C CYS A 15 3.84 -0.45 -7.45
N VAL A 16 4.14 -1.30 -8.43
CA VAL A 16 5.07 -2.42 -8.28
C VAL A 16 6.13 -2.37 -9.37
N ALA A 17 7.35 -2.67 -8.99
CA ALA A 17 8.51 -2.70 -9.88
C ALA A 17 9.36 -3.95 -9.67
N ILE A 18 10.08 -4.32 -10.70
CA ILE A 18 11.07 -5.41 -10.69
C ILE A 18 12.40 -4.91 -11.24
N MET A 19 13.45 -5.70 -11.02
CA MET A 19 14.71 -5.51 -11.72
C MET A 19 14.73 -6.40 -12.98
N GLU A 20 14.88 -5.79 -14.16
CA GLU A 20 15.21 -6.46 -15.41
C GLU A 20 16.71 -6.26 -15.69
N GLY A 21 17.52 -7.26 -15.38
CA GLY A 21 18.98 -7.09 -15.37
C GLY A 21 19.38 -6.03 -14.33
N SER A 22 20.00 -4.93 -14.79
CA SER A 22 20.44 -3.82 -13.95
C SER A 22 19.46 -2.62 -13.93
N GLN A 23 18.35 -2.70 -14.65
CA GLN A 23 17.38 -1.60 -14.78
C GLN A 23 16.10 -1.87 -14.01
N PRO A 24 15.57 -0.89 -13.23
CA PRO A 24 14.27 -0.99 -12.61
C PRO A 24 13.18 -0.80 -13.66
N LYS A 25 12.13 -1.62 -13.58
CA LYS A 25 10.95 -1.53 -14.44
C LYS A 25 9.69 -1.51 -13.60
N VAL A 26 8.94 -0.44 -13.72
CA VAL A 26 7.59 -0.35 -13.15
C VAL A 26 6.63 -1.14 -14.04
N LEU A 27 5.84 -2.02 -13.43
CA LEU A 27 4.92 -2.91 -14.14
C LEU A 27 3.56 -2.23 -14.37
N GLU A 28 2.96 -2.55 -15.51
CA GLU A 28 1.59 -2.16 -15.81
C GLU A 28 0.61 -3.17 -15.19
N ASN A 29 -0.47 -2.66 -14.63
CA ASN A 29 -1.55 -3.47 -14.07
C ASN A 29 -2.47 -4.01 -15.19
N ALA A 30 -3.53 -4.72 -14.81
CA ALA A 30 -4.47 -5.30 -15.77
C ALA A 30 -5.23 -4.25 -16.61
N GLU A 31 -5.27 -3.02 -16.14
CA GLU A 31 -5.89 -1.88 -16.83
C GLU A 31 -4.90 -1.09 -17.70
N GLY A 32 -3.64 -1.56 -17.84
CA GLY A 32 -2.60 -0.90 -18.63
C GLY A 32 -1.96 0.32 -17.94
N ALA A 33 -2.26 0.56 -16.67
CA ALA A 33 -1.72 1.67 -15.90
C ALA A 33 -0.52 1.23 -15.04
N ARG A 34 0.47 2.12 -14.88
CA ARG A 34 1.66 1.87 -14.04
C ARG A 34 1.40 2.10 -12.55
N THR A 35 0.26 2.66 -12.20
CA THR A 35 -0.19 2.85 -10.83
C THR A 35 -1.58 2.25 -10.65
N THR A 36 -1.84 1.71 -9.47
CA THR A 36 -3.13 1.14 -9.08
C THR A 36 -3.69 1.97 -7.92
N PRO A 37 -4.93 2.44 -7.99
CA PRO A 37 -5.56 3.13 -6.86
C PRO A 37 -5.49 2.30 -5.59
N SER A 38 -5.07 2.91 -4.48
CA SER A 38 -5.05 2.28 -3.15
C SER A 38 -6.46 2.29 -2.54
N VAL A 39 -7.39 1.66 -3.25
CA VAL A 39 -8.82 1.60 -2.93
C VAL A 39 -9.28 0.15 -2.90
N VAL A 40 -10.06 -0.19 -1.87
CA VAL A 40 -10.68 -1.51 -1.69
C VAL A 40 -12.17 -1.31 -1.49
N ALA A 41 -13.00 -2.05 -2.21
CA ALA A 41 -14.45 -2.01 -2.04
C ALA A 41 -15.00 -3.42 -1.78
N PHE A 42 -16.06 -3.47 -0.96
CA PHE A 42 -16.82 -4.69 -0.70
C PHE A 42 -18.22 -4.53 -1.28
N THR A 43 -18.58 -5.43 -2.18
CA THR A 43 -19.89 -5.42 -2.83
C THR A 43 -20.97 -6.02 -1.94
N ASP A 44 -22.23 -5.91 -2.34
CA ASP A 44 -23.37 -6.55 -1.71
C ASP A 44 -23.37 -8.07 -1.86
N THR A 45 -22.63 -8.60 -2.83
CA THR A 45 -22.40 -10.03 -3.05
C THR A 45 -21.19 -10.58 -2.31
N ASP A 46 -20.64 -9.84 -1.32
CA ASP A 46 -19.42 -10.18 -0.58
C ASP A 46 -18.14 -10.28 -1.46
N GLU A 47 -18.20 -9.79 -2.69
CA GLU A 47 -17.03 -9.69 -3.56
C GLU A 47 -16.12 -8.54 -3.11
N LYS A 48 -14.81 -8.78 -3.11
CA LYS A 48 -13.79 -7.79 -2.83
C LYS A 48 -13.18 -7.26 -4.12
N LEU A 49 -13.29 -5.97 -4.34
CA LEU A 49 -12.66 -5.26 -5.45
C LEU A 49 -11.46 -4.46 -4.97
N VAL A 50 -10.40 -4.38 -5.78
CA VAL A 50 -9.18 -3.63 -5.47
C VAL A 50 -8.75 -2.81 -6.68
N GLY A 51 -8.29 -1.58 -6.44
CA GLY A 51 -7.79 -0.70 -7.49
C GLY A 51 -8.88 0.03 -8.24
N GLN A 52 -8.76 0.10 -9.56
CA GLN A 52 -9.67 0.87 -10.40
C GLN A 52 -11.13 0.38 -10.34
N PRO A 53 -11.42 -0.93 -10.31
CA PRO A 53 -12.78 -1.42 -10.10
C PRO A 53 -13.41 -0.92 -8.78
N ALA A 54 -12.64 -0.96 -7.69
CA ALA A 54 -13.08 -0.45 -6.40
C ALA A 54 -13.34 1.07 -6.45
N LYS A 55 -12.44 1.83 -7.06
CA LYS A 55 -12.57 3.28 -7.19
C LYS A 55 -13.83 3.69 -7.97
N ARG A 56 -14.23 2.92 -8.98
CA ARG A 56 -15.46 3.19 -9.77
C ARG A 56 -16.73 3.09 -8.93
N GLN A 57 -16.73 2.30 -7.87
CA GLN A 57 -17.87 2.13 -6.97
C GLN A 57 -17.99 3.21 -5.90
N ALA A 58 -16.98 4.07 -5.74
CA ALA A 58 -16.93 5.02 -4.63
C ALA A 58 -18.17 5.94 -4.56
N VAL A 59 -18.77 6.26 -5.68
CA VAL A 59 -19.97 7.10 -5.75
C VAL A 59 -21.23 6.37 -5.33
N THR A 60 -21.36 5.10 -5.74
CA THR A 60 -22.59 4.29 -5.52
C THR A 60 -22.53 3.45 -4.25
N ASN A 61 -21.32 3.20 -3.71
CA ASN A 61 -21.08 2.38 -2.53
C ASN A 61 -20.02 3.03 -1.61
N PRO A 62 -20.22 4.31 -1.18
CA PRO A 62 -19.19 5.05 -0.43
C PRO A 62 -18.87 4.44 0.92
N GLU A 63 -19.85 3.91 1.64
CA GLU A 63 -19.69 3.35 2.98
C GLU A 63 -18.83 2.07 3.02
N ASN A 64 -18.74 1.35 1.90
CA ASN A 64 -17.98 0.11 1.78
C ASN A 64 -16.83 0.22 0.77
N THR A 65 -16.47 1.44 0.37
CA THR A 65 -15.32 1.74 -0.50
C THR A 65 -14.28 2.48 0.31
N LEU A 66 -13.20 1.76 0.63
CA LEU A 66 -12.17 2.19 1.56
C LEU A 66 -10.98 2.77 0.80
N PHE A 67 -10.58 3.98 1.15
CA PHE A 67 -9.44 4.68 0.57
C PHE A 67 -8.62 5.39 1.66
N ALA A 68 -7.42 5.81 1.34
CA ALA A 68 -6.50 6.48 2.25
C ALA A 68 -6.22 5.72 3.57
N VAL A 69 -6.42 4.39 3.57
CA VAL A 69 -6.32 3.53 4.76
C VAL A 69 -4.91 3.55 5.35
N LYS A 70 -3.89 3.86 4.54
CA LYS A 70 -2.50 4.07 5.01
C LYS A 70 -2.41 5.10 6.14
N ARG A 71 -3.32 6.07 6.21
CA ARG A 71 -3.36 7.09 7.27
C ARG A 71 -3.72 6.51 8.63
N LEU A 72 -4.42 5.37 8.66
CA LEU A 72 -4.89 4.69 9.88
C LEU A 72 -3.91 3.59 10.34
N ILE A 73 -2.97 3.16 9.46
CA ILE A 73 -2.10 2.02 9.76
C ILE A 73 -1.23 2.27 10.98
N GLY A 74 -1.26 1.35 11.94
CA GLY A 74 -0.48 1.43 13.18
C GLY A 74 -0.83 2.62 14.08
N ARG A 75 -2.05 3.19 13.95
CA ARG A 75 -2.52 4.32 14.74
C ARG A 75 -3.56 3.91 15.77
N ASN A 76 -3.52 4.61 16.90
CA ASN A 76 -4.54 4.52 17.94
C ASN A 76 -5.80 5.28 17.52
N PHE A 77 -6.97 4.76 17.90
CA PHE A 77 -8.27 5.38 17.59
C PHE A 77 -8.40 6.80 18.15
N GLU A 78 -7.74 7.09 19.28
CA GLU A 78 -7.78 8.40 19.94
C GLU A 78 -6.83 9.44 19.31
N ASP A 79 -5.99 9.06 18.34
CA ASP A 79 -5.09 9.99 17.65
C ASP A 79 -5.88 11.11 16.99
N GLU A 80 -5.38 12.35 17.12
CA GLU A 80 -6.04 13.52 16.51
C GLU A 80 -6.19 13.43 15.00
N THR A 81 -5.20 12.80 14.32
CA THR A 81 -5.28 12.55 12.87
C THR A 81 -6.40 11.57 12.55
N VAL A 82 -6.61 10.54 13.37
CA VAL A 82 -7.70 9.57 13.21
C VAL A 82 -9.04 10.24 13.45
N LYS A 83 -9.16 11.10 14.47
CA LYS A 83 -10.39 11.88 14.74
C LYS A 83 -10.80 12.77 13.56
N LYS A 84 -9.83 13.35 12.87
CA LYS A 84 -10.10 14.12 11.63
C LYS A 84 -10.60 13.21 10.51
N ASP A 85 -10.00 12.04 10.34
CA ASP A 85 -10.40 11.08 9.33
C ASP A 85 -11.79 10.49 9.62
N ILE A 86 -12.16 10.24 10.88
CA ILE A 86 -13.52 9.82 11.31
C ILE A 86 -14.59 10.82 10.83
N ASN A 87 -14.32 12.12 10.94
CA ASN A 87 -15.27 13.16 10.56
C ASN A 87 -15.38 13.36 9.03
N SER A 88 -14.41 12.92 8.26
CA SER A 88 -14.34 13.17 6.81
C SER A 88 -14.53 11.92 5.94
N ALA A 89 -14.29 10.73 6.50
CA ALA A 89 -14.43 9.48 5.75
C ALA A 89 -15.90 9.13 5.56
N PRO A 90 -16.30 8.66 4.35
CA PRO A 90 -17.66 8.17 4.12
C PRO A 90 -17.90 6.77 4.69
N PHE A 91 -16.84 6.04 5.04
CA PHE A 91 -16.88 4.73 5.67
C PHE A 91 -16.64 4.83 7.18
N LYS A 92 -17.05 3.80 7.90
CA LYS A 92 -17.02 3.81 9.37
C LYS A 92 -15.66 3.38 9.90
N ILE A 93 -15.01 4.26 10.65
CA ILE A 93 -13.80 3.98 11.43
C ILE A 93 -14.24 3.66 12.86
N ILE A 94 -13.76 2.56 13.42
CA ILE A 94 -14.16 2.02 14.71
C ILE A 94 -12.95 1.81 15.61
N LYS A 95 -13.18 1.76 16.91
CA LYS A 95 -12.19 1.40 17.91
C LYS A 95 -12.13 -0.13 18.04
N ALA A 96 -10.94 -0.71 17.88
CA ALA A 96 -10.68 -2.12 18.15
C ALA A 96 -10.46 -2.37 19.66
N ASP A 97 -10.46 -3.64 20.07
CA ASP A 97 -10.27 -4.05 21.47
C ASP A 97 -8.89 -3.63 22.03
N ASN A 98 -7.88 -3.53 21.15
CA ASN A 98 -6.53 -3.07 21.47
C ASN A 98 -6.38 -1.53 21.37
N ASN A 99 -7.46 -0.79 21.23
CA ASN A 99 -7.55 0.65 21.00
C ASN A 99 -7.04 1.14 19.64
N ASP A 100 -6.67 0.28 18.70
CA ASP A 100 -6.30 0.70 17.36
C ASP A 100 -7.51 1.21 16.55
N ALA A 101 -7.23 2.05 15.55
CA ALA A 101 -8.22 2.47 14.56
C ALA A 101 -8.45 1.33 13.55
N TRP A 102 -9.65 0.76 13.54
CA TRP A 102 -10.09 -0.23 12.58
C TRP A 102 -11.20 0.33 11.70
N ILE A 103 -11.61 -0.42 10.70
CA ILE A 103 -12.62 -0.01 9.72
C ILE A 103 -13.72 -1.07 9.70
N GLU A 104 -14.97 -0.62 9.65
CA GLU A 104 -16.12 -1.49 9.45
C GLU A 104 -16.64 -1.34 8.02
N ALA A 105 -16.80 -2.45 7.30
CA ALA A 105 -17.41 -2.51 5.99
C ALA A 105 -18.26 -3.77 5.87
N ARG A 106 -19.46 -3.67 5.36
CA ARG A 106 -20.44 -4.79 5.27
C ARG A 106 -20.62 -5.55 6.59
N GLY A 107 -20.63 -4.83 7.72
CA GLY A 107 -20.77 -5.44 9.05
C GLY A 107 -19.55 -6.25 9.53
N LYS A 108 -18.48 -6.29 8.77
CA LYS A 108 -17.21 -6.94 9.13
C LYS A 108 -16.17 -5.90 9.53
N LYS A 109 -15.34 -6.26 10.51
CA LYS A 109 -14.27 -5.38 11.03
C LYS A 109 -12.93 -5.75 10.40
N TYR A 110 -12.22 -4.76 9.93
CA TYR A 110 -10.91 -4.92 9.27
C TYR A 110 -9.87 -4.02 9.92
N SER A 111 -8.69 -4.56 10.18
CA SER A 111 -7.54 -3.73 10.50
C SER A 111 -7.03 -3.01 9.25
N PRO A 112 -6.39 -1.84 9.40
CA PRO A 112 -5.72 -1.16 8.27
C PRO A 112 -4.69 -2.05 7.58
N SER A 113 -4.01 -2.93 8.32
CA SER A 113 -3.06 -3.90 7.76
C SER A 113 -3.75 -4.92 6.86
N GLN A 114 -4.95 -5.40 7.20
CA GLN A 114 -5.72 -6.31 6.34
C GLN A 114 -6.16 -5.64 5.05
N ILE A 115 -6.63 -4.39 5.10
CA ILE A 115 -7.00 -3.64 3.90
C ILE A 115 -5.76 -3.35 3.04
N SER A 116 -4.66 -2.96 3.64
CA SER A 116 -3.38 -2.77 2.94
C SER A 116 -2.87 -4.06 2.30
N ALA A 117 -3.09 -5.21 2.96
CA ALA A 117 -2.73 -6.51 2.40
C ALA A 117 -3.47 -6.83 1.10
N PHE A 118 -4.73 -6.42 0.95
CA PHE A 118 -5.45 -6.61 -0.32
C PHE A 118 -4.82 -5.81 -1.48
N ILE A 119 -4.32 -4.61 -1.18
CA ILE A 119 -3.59 -3.81 -2.18
C ILE A 119 -2.26 -4.48 -2.52
N LEU A 120 -1.52 -4.97 -1.50
CA LEU A 120 -0.26 -5.69 -1.70
C LEU A 120 -0.45 -6.99 -2.48
N GLN A 121 -1.56 -7.73 -2.24
CA GLN A 121 -1.92 -8.89 -3.05
C GLN A 121 -2.11 -8.53 -4.53
N LYS A 122 -2.79 -7.41 -4.82
CA LYS A 122 -2.95 -6.92 -6.19
C LYS A 122 -1.61 -6.56 -6.83
N MET A 123 -0.66 -5.99 -6.07
CA MET A 123 0.70 -5.72 -6.56
C MET A 123 1.46 -7.04 -6.83
N LYS A 124 1.34 -8.01 -5.94
CA LYS A 124 1.90 -9.35 -6.10
C LYS A 124 1.36 -10.03 -7.36
N GLU A 125 0.04 -10.09 -7.53
CA GLU A 125 -0.61 -10.66 -8.72
C GLU A 125 -0.15 -9.99 -10.02
N THR A 126 0.00 -8.67 -10.03
CA THR A 126 0.52 -7.92 -11.17
C THR A 126 1.93 -8.36 -11.53
N ALA A 127 2.79 -8.54 -10.53
CA ALA A 127 4.16 -9.00 -10.74
C ALA A 127 4.22 -10.46 -11.20
N GLU A 128 3.44 -11.34 -10.59
CA GLU A 128 3.36 -12.77 -10.94
C GLU A 128 2.87 -12.97 -12.37
N LYS A 129 1.83 -12.22 -12.77
CA LYS A 129 1.31 -12.25 -14.14
C LYS A 129 2.37 -11.82 -15.16
N TYR A 130 3.14 -10.78 -14.85
CA TYR A 130 4.23 -10.32 -15.71
C TYR A 130 5.39 -11.32 -15.80
N LEU A 131 5.79 -11.88 -14.65
CA LEU A 131 6.95 -12.77 -14.52
C LEU A 131 6.66 -14.23 -14.93
N GLY A 132 5.39 -14.62 -14.99
CA GLY A 132 4.98 -16.01 -15.23
C GLY A 132 5.40 -16.98 -14.12
N GLN A 133 5.67 -16.48 -12.90
CA GLN A 133 6.11 -17.29 -11.76
C GLN A 133 5.63 -16.67 -10.44
N GLU A 134 5.60 -17.49 -9.39
CA GLU A 134 5.25 -17.06 -8.04
C GLU A 134 6.27 -16.04 -7.49
N VAL A 135 5.76 -15.04 -6.79
CA VAL A 135 6.53 -14.01 -6.09
C VAL A 135 6.27 -14.10 -4.60
N THR A 136 7.31 -14.33 -3.82
CA THR A 136 7.20 -14.49 -2.36
C THR A 136 7.94 -13.40 -1.57
N LYS A 137 8.74 -12.55 -2.23
CA LYS A 137 9.63 -11.59 -1.55
C LYS A 137 9.40 -10.17 -2.05
N ALA A 138 9.35 -9.22 -1.11
CA ALA A 138 9.17 -7.82 -1.43
C ALA A 138 10.02 -6.89 -0.57
N VAL A 139 10.32 -5.71 -1.14
CA VAL A 139 10.74 -4.51 -0.42
C VAL A 139 9.59 -3.52 -0.53
N ILE A 140 9.18 -2.92 0.59
CA ILE A 140 8.02 -2.01 0.63
C ILE A 140 8.50 -0.64 1.12
N THR A 141 8.01 0.43 0.51
CA THR A 141 8.32 1.79 0.94
C THR A 141 7.27 2.33 1.92
N VAL A 142 7.73 3.20 2.83
CA VAL A 142 6.90 3.91 3.81
C VAL A 142 7.36 5.36 3.93
N PRO A 143 6.47 6.28 4.35
CA PRO A 143 6.88 7.64 4.67
C PRO A 143 7.98 7.69 5.72
N ALA A 144 8.89 8.67 5.61
CA ALA A 144 10.02 8.80 6.53
C ALA A 144 9.57 9.05 7.99
N TYR A 145 8.41 9.70 8.18
CA TYR A 145 7.84 10.01 9.49
C TYR A 145 7.12 8.83 10.17
N PHE A 146 6.99 7.66 9.50
CA PHE A 146 6.38 6.49 10.11
C PHE A 146 7.17 6.03 11.32
N ASN A 147 6.47 5.84 12.43
CA ASN A 147 7.03 5.24 13.65
C ASN A 147 7.14 3.70 13.52
N ASP A 148 7.70 3.07 14.54
CA ASP A 148 7.93 1.62 14.55
C ASP A 148 6.63 0.81 14.47
N SER A 149 5.56 1.25 15.12
CA SER A 149 4.25 0.59 15.05
C SER A 149 3.70 0.59 13.63
N GLN A 150 3.79 1.72 12.92
CA GLN A 150 3.33 1.87 11.55
C GLN A 150 4.17 1.03 10.57
N ARG A 151 5.49 0.97 10.79
CA ARG A 151 6.41 0.12 10.02
C ARG A 151 6.12 -1.36 10.24
N GLN A 152 5.90 -1.77 11.48
CA GLN A 152 5.55 -3.14 11.82
C GLN A 152 4.19 -3.52 11.20
N ALA A 153 3.18 -2.67 11.33
CA ALA A 153 1.85 -2.89 10.73
C ALA A 153 1.91 -2.99 9.19
N THR A 154 2.81 -2.24 8.54
CA THR A 154 3.07 -2.36 7.09
C THR A 154 3.75 -3.71 6.75
N LYS A 155 4.69 -4.15 7.59
CA LYS A 155 5.33 -5.46 7.44
C LYS A 155 4.33 -6.61 7.62
N ASP A 156 3.44 -6.47 8.59
CA ASP A 156 2.37 -7.44 8.85
C ASP A 156 1.38 -7.50 7.67
N ALA A 157 1.04 -6.36 7.06
CA ALA A 157 0.25 -6.31 5.85
C ALA A 157 0.90 -7.12 4.70
N GLY A 158 2.22 -6.98 4.53
CA GLY A 158 2.98 -7.79 3.57
C GLY A 158 2.89 -9.28 3.86
N LYS A 159 3.03 -9.67 5.13
CA LYS A 159 2.90 -11.06 5.56
C LYS A 159 1.50 -11.63 5.31
N ILE A 160 0.45 -10.85 5.60
CA ILE A 160 -0.95 -11.22 5.31
C ILE A 160 -1.16 -11.40 3.80
N ALA A 161 -0.48 -10.59 2.97
CA ALA A 161 -0.50 -10.70 1.50
C ALA A 161 0.30 -11.90 0.96
N GLY A 162 0.94 -12.70 1.81
CA GLY A 162 1.78 -13.82 1.41
C GLY A 162 3.15 -13.41 0.89
N LEU A 163 3.68 -12.27 1.39
CA LEU A 163 4.99 -11.75 1.03
C LEU A 163 5.95 -11.79 2.24
N GLU A 164 7.13 -12.32 2.05
CA GLU A 164 8.27 -12.10 2.94
C GLU A 164 8.79 -10.68 2.68
N VAL A 165 8.56 -9.75 3.63
CA VAL A 165 9.03 -8.38 3.53
C VAL A 165 10.49 -8.32 3.98
N LEU A 166 11.39 -8.27 3.02
CA LEU A 166 12.84 -8.26 3.27
C LEU A 166 13.28 -6.96 3.92
N ARG A 167 12.71 -5.82 3.48
CA ARG A 167 13.03 -4.48 4.02
C ARG A 167 11.83 -3.56 3.91
N ILE A 168 11.72 -2.67 4.89
CA ILE A 168 10.93 -1.44 4.83
C ILE A 168 11.91 -0.29 4.62
N ILE A 169 11.69 0.50 3.57
CA ILE A 169 12.57 1.62 3.16
C ILE A 169 11.75 2.91 3.17
N ASN A 170 12.36 4.02 3.59
CA ASN A 170 11.71 5.32 3.51
C ASN A 170 11.54 5.74 2.05
N GLU A 171 10.36 6.27 1.69
CA GLU A 171 10.04 6.77 0.34
C GLU A 171 11.09 7.75 -0.19
N PRO A 172 11.51 8.80 0.56
CA PRO A 172 12.55 9.72 0.08
C PRO A 172 13.91 9.04 -0.10
N THR A 173 14.25 8.04 0.72
CA THR A 173 15.47 7.26 0.57
C THR A 173 15.44 6.42 -0.72
N ALA A 174 14.31 5.77 -1.00
CA ALA A 174 14.12 5.00 -2.23
C ALA A 174 14.23 5.89 -3.48
N ALA A 175 13.59 7.07 -3.45
CA ALA A 175 13.67 8.05 -4.53
C ALA A 175 15.11 8.54 -4.75
N SER A 176 15.84 8.84 -3.68
CA SER A 176 17.25 9.25 -3.73
C SER A 176 18.16 8.19 -4.34
N LEU A 177 17.95 6.93 -3.96
CA LEU A 177 18.70 5.80 -4.51
C LEU A 177 18.42 5.62 -6.00
N ALA A 178 17.16 5.67 -6.41
CA ALA A 178 16.76 5.57 -7.82
C ALA A 178 17.38 6.69 -8.67
N TYR A 179 17.34 7.94 -8.18
CA TYR A 179 17.93 9.08 -8.88
C TYR A 179 19.47 9.03 -8.93
N GLY A 180 20.13 8.47 -7.90
CA GLY A 180 21.59 8.34 -7.82
C GLY A 180 22.16 7.24 -8.70
N LEU A 181 21.39 6.19 -8.98
CA LEU A 181 21.83 5.08 -9.83
C LEU A 181 22.05 5.50 -11.28
N ASP A 182 21.31 6.48 -11.78
CA ASP A 182 21.45 6.99 -13.16
C ASP A 182 22.65 7.94 -13.35
N LYS A 183 23.25 8.42 -12.27
CA LYS A 183 24.32 9.43 -12.31
C LYS A 183 25.65 8.90 -11.79
N LYS A 184 26.39 8.19 -12.61
CA LYS A 184 27.76 7.74 -12.31
C LYS A 184 28.79 8.86 -12.14
N LYS A 185 28.44 10.13 -12.03
CA LYS A 185 29.39 11.24 -11.85
C LYS A 185 28.85 12.32 -10.89
N LYS A 186 29.62 12.55 -9.81
CA LYS A 186 29.56 13.61 -8.79
C LYS A 186 28.33 13.57 -7.88
N ILE A 187 28.62 13.24 -6.62
CA ILE A 187 27.73 13.49 -5.46
C ILE A 187 27.49 15.01 -5.39
N LYS A 188 26.40 15.48 -5.99
CA LYS A 188 25.81 16.75 -5.63
C LYS A 188 24.94 16.48 -4.40
N LYS A 189 25.10 17.26 -3.32
CA LYS A 189 24.15 17.27 -2.21
C LYS A 189 22.77 17.54 -2.79
N LEU A 190 21.96 16.51 -2.93
CA LEU A 190 20.55 16.65 -3.28
C LEU A 190 19.79 16.93 -1.98
N LEU A 191 19.39 18.16 -1.80
CA LEU A 191 18.44 18.55 -0.76
C LEU A 191 17.05 18.23 -1.31
N PHE A 192 16.46 17.12 -0.86
CA PHE A 192 15.02 16.88 -1.06
C PHE A 192 14.28 17.69 0.01
N MET A 193 13.64 18.76 -0.38
CA MET A 193 12.56 19.37 0.41
C MET A 193 11.29 18.56 0.13
N ILE A 194 10.80 17.91 1.17
CA ILE A 194 9.51 17.21 1.23
C ILE A 194 8.56 18.09 2.04
#